data_8ef94e81049d432af442cfad447d9f16
#
_entry.id   8ef94e81049d432af442cfad447d9f16
#
_cell.length_a   1.000
_cell.length_b   1.000
_cell.length_c   1.000
_cell.angle_alpha   90.00
_cell.angle_beta   90.00
_cell.angle_gamma   90.00
#
_symmetry.space_group_name_H-M   'P 1'
#
loop_
_entity.id
_entity.type
_entity.pdbx_description
1 polymer ?
#
loop_
_entity_poly.entity_id
_entity_poly.type
_entity_poly.pdbx_seq_one_letter_code
_entity_poly.pdbx_strand_id
1 'polypeptide(L)'
;MFKGLLRQLSLAAVLCFGLCSSLWADEGPRVYRGTLGKMPIVLMLDSSNDNEVNGRYFYQKYHLDLVLNGHRDGQLISLAEGEDRGGDGKALPHLRLRETANGLRGQWQSPEGKQLEVELSLVQMPPLPSDALPYLATLYTGAPYEYLRLQGLTLQPGKKQVFMGYTLQWWREQQSNVSLFEVVEGYPTEQRTRINQQLMTRLWRDVEQYHECRLNGGEAAVYEQQARPKLLSLALLSVSISRSWDCGGPHPDEIEAGFNLQVDTARELTLEDLLWLGEGRAFRYVRDENGWGEEESDVDSSGFAEYRRQRLAPWLISQLQALHPQGLTPPASDQEGCDYSNVERWVYVNWYLGIEGLHMLPAFSHSEGGCRAPVWSVLPYSLVRQHPGRLALPLP
;
A
#
# COMPACT_ATOMS: atom_id res chain seq x y z
N MET A 1 -51.17 0.14 71.58
CA MET A 1 -52.09 1.17 71.10
C MET A 1 -51.90 1.40 69.64
N PHE A 2 -53.01 1.36 68.87
CA PHE A 2 -53.25 1.81 67.49
C PHE A 2 -52.52 1.10 66.38
N LYS A 3 -53.16 0.19 65.61
CA LYS A 3 -54.04 0.36 64.43
C LYS A 3 -53.25 1.10 63.31
N GLY A 4 -52.93 0.56 62.14
CA GLY A 4 -53.71 -0.19 61.14
C GLY A 4 -53.66 0.59 59.87
N LEU A 5 -53.34 -0.02 58.77
CA LEU A 5 -54.08 0.08 57.52
C LEU A 5 -53.34 -0.63 56.41
N LEU A 6 -53.92 -1.68 55.90
CA LEU A 6 -53.64 -2.22 54.56
C LEU A 6 -53.95 -1.15 53.51
N ARG A 7 -53.08 -1.02 52.54
CA ARG A 7 -53.47 -0.54 51.21
C ARG A 7 -52.79 -1.39 50.12
N GLN A 8 -53.66 -2.07 49.44
CA GLN A 8 -53.34 -2.77 48.18
C GLN A 8 -52.81 -1.77 47.14
N LEU A 9 -51.72 -2.11 46.49
CA LEU A 9 -51.28 -1.44 45.26
C LEU A 9 -51.18 -2.49 44.18
N SER A 10 -52.03 -2.29 43.18
CA SER A 10 -52.22 -3.07 41.97
C SER A 10 -50.93 -3.10 41.14
N LEU A 11 -50.51 -4.30 40.73
CA LEU A 11 -49.50 -4.51 39.69
C LEU A 11 -50.07 -4.08 38.34
N ALA A 12 -49.62 -2.95 37.82
CA ALA A 12 -49.77 -2.61 36.41
C ALA A 12 -48.51 -3.11 35.69
N ALA A 13 -48.61 -4.25 35.01
CA ALA A 13 -47.60 -4.74 34.09
C ALA A 13 -47.61 -3.88 32.83
N VAL A 14 -46.67 -2.95 32.72
CA VAL A 14 -46.38 -2.25 31.46
C VAL A 14 -45.51 -3.17 30.61
N LEU A 15 -46.11 -3.80 29.60
CA LEU A 15 -45.43 -4.43 28.50
C LEU A 15 -44.76 -3.33 27.65
N CYS A 16 -43.50 -3.04 27.93
CA CYS A 16 -42.65 -2.34 26.98
C CYS A 16 -42.32 -3.27 25.81
N PHE A 17 -43.11 -3.19 24.74
CA PHE A 17 -42.68 -3.63 23.44
C PHE A 17 -41.52 -2.69 23.01
N GLY A 18 -40.30 -3.12 23.29
CA GLY A 18 -39.10 -2.53 22.74
C GLY A 18 -39.12 -2.77 21.23
N LEU A 19 -39.50 -1.74 20.50
CA LEU A 19 -39.12 -1.60 19.08
C LEU A 19 -37.58 -1.59 19.05
N CYS A 20 -36.96 -2.74 18.81
CA CYS A 20 -35.59 -2.80 18.29
C CYS A 20 -35.64 -2.18 16.90
N SER A 21 -35.59 -0.85 16.84
CA SER A 21 -35.06 -0.15 15.68
C SER A 21 -33.61 -0.60 15.60
N SER A 22 -33.30 -1.50 14.69
CA SER A 22 -31.95 -1.74 14.24
C SER A 22 -31.42 -0.39 13.75
N LEU A 23 -30.63 0.27 14.61
CA LEU A 23 -29.73 1.32 14.22
C LEU A 23 -28.82 0.68 13.16
N TRP A 24 -29.07 0.97 11.93
CA TRP A 24 -28.16 0.74 10.83
C TRP A 24 -26.98 1.66 11.10
N ALA A 25 -26.01 1.18 11.87
CA ALA A 25 -24.72 1.77 11.90
C ALA A 25 -24.18 1.67 10.45
N ASP A 26 -23.55 2.71 10.01
CA ASP A 26 -22.77 2.79 8.78
C ASP A 26 -21.68 1.69 8.85
N GLU A 27 -22.06 0.46 8.48
CA GLU A 27 -21.17 -0.67 8.47
C GLU A 27 -20.44 -0.59 7.13
N GLY A 28 -19.15 -0.30 7.17
CA GLY A 28 -18.27 -0.29 5.98
C GLY A 28 -18.40 -1.54 5.11
N PRO A 29 -17.54 -1.72 4.10
CA PRO A 29 -17.66 -2.80 3.13
C PRO A 29 -17.80 -4.18 3.76
N ARG A 30 -18.78 -4.97 3.32
CA ARG A 30 -19.04 -6.33 3.80
C ARG A 30 -18.37 -7.35 2.88
N VAL A 31 -17.71 -8.33 3.46
CA VAL A 31 -17.02 -9.38 2.72
C VAL A 31 -17.75 -10.71 2.83
N TYR A 32 -17.94 -11.37 1.69
CA TYR A 32 -18.62 -12.64 1.56
C TYR A 32 -17.71 -13.68 0.89
N ARG A 33 -17.92 -14.94 1.21
CA ARG A 33 -17.24 -16.09 0.59
C ARG A 33 -18.24 -17.15 0.20
N GLY A 34 -18.05 -17.76 -0.96
CA GLY A 34 -18.91 -18.83 -1.44
C GLY A 34 -18.60 -19.21 -2.88
N THR A 35 -19.65 -19.42 -3.70
CA THR A 35 -19.48 -19.89 -5.07
C THR A 35 -20.30 -19.08 -6.07
N LEU A 36 -19.77 -18.93 -7.27
CA LEU A 36 -20.46 -18.54 -8.49
C LEU A 36 -20.42 -19.77 -9.42
N GLY A 37 -21.57 -20.41 -9.59
CA GLY A 37 -21.64 -21.74 -10.19
C GLY A 37 -20.85 -22.76 -9.36
N LYS A 38 -19.78 -23.32 -9.94
CA LYS A 38 -18.85 -24.24 -9.23
C LYS A 38 -17.55 -23.59 -8.79
N MET A 39 -17.38 -22.33 -9.08
CA MET A 39 -16.11 -21.63 -8.83
C MET A 39 -16.15 -20.89 -7.48
N PRO A 40 -15.20 -21.17 -6.57
CA PRO A 40 -15.09 -20.42 -5.32
C PRO A 40 -14.72 -18.97 -5.59
N ILE A 41 -15.45 -18.04 -4.93
CA ILE A 41 -15.21 -16.59 -5.00
C ILE A 41 -15.13 -15.96 -3.61
N VAL A 42 -14.49 -14.81 -3.55
CA VAL A 42 -14.60 -13.83 -2.44
C VAL A 42 -15.20 -12.57 -3.05
N LEU A 43 -16.23 -12.03 -2.41
CA LEU A 43 -16.95 -10.84 -2.86
C LEU A 43 -16.94 -9.81 -1.75
N MET A 44 -16.71 -8.54 -2.10
CA MET A 44 -16.88 -7.38 -1.23
C MET A 44 -17.94 -6.48 -1.81
N LEU A 45 -18.88 -6.03 -0.97
CA LEU A 45 -19.89 -5.02 -1.32
C LEU A 45 -19.79 -3.85 -0.36
N ASP A 46 -19.82 -2.65 -0.92
CA ASP A 46 -20.00 -1.40 -0.23
C ASP A 46 -21.38 -0.82 -0.59
N SER A 47 -22.16 -0.50 0.44
CA SER A 47 -23.50 0.06 0.33
C SER A 47 -23.65 1.29 1.22
N SER A 48 -22.59 2.05 1.40
CA SER A 48 -22.56 3.28 2.22
C SER A 48 -23.42 4.43 1.64
N ASN A 49 -23.78 4.36 0.35
CA ASN A 49 -24.69 5.31 -0.29
C ASN A 49 -26.10 4.70 -0.43
N ASP A 50 -27.13 5.42 -0.03
CA ASP A 50 -28.53 5.02 0.20
C ASP A 50 -29.14 3.94 -0.70
N ASN A 51 -28.91 3.91 -1.98
CA ASN A 51 -29.39 2.86 -2.89
C ASN A 51 -28.32 2.36 -3.85
N GLU A 52 -27.15 2.97 -3.83
CA GLU A 52 -26.02 2.58 -4.68
C GLU A 52 -25.22 1.48 -3.98
N VAL A 53 -24.90 0.44 -4.73
CA VAL A 53 -24.06 -0.66 -4.24
C VAL A 53 -22.91 -0.83 -5.20
N ASN A 54 -21.71 -0.63 -4.68
CA ASN A 54 -20.47 -0.87 -5.38
C ASN A 54 -19.76 -2.08 -4.78
N GLY A 55 -18.96 -2.76 -5.56
CA GLY A 55 -18.24 -3.89 -5.05
C GLY A 55 -17.25 -4.45 -6.05
N ARG A 56 -16.68 -5.57 -5.65
CA ARG A 56 -15.78 -6.36 -6.49
C ARG A 56 -15.71 -7.77 -5.98
N TYR A 57 -15.33 -8.69 -6.84
CA TYR A 57 -15.05 -10.04 -6.42
C TYR A 57 -13.90 -10.63 -7.22
N PHE A 58 -13.26 -11.64 -6.67
CA PHE A 58 -12.29 -12.46 -7.39
C PHE A 58 -12.62 -13.95 -7.26
N TYR A 59 -12.29 -14.67 -8.32
CA TYR A 59 -12.22 -16.12 -8.24
C TYR A 59 -10.98 -16.54 -7.48
N GLN A 60 -11.12 -17.39 -6.45
CA GLN A 60 -10.00 -17.83 -5.61
C GLN A 60 -8.86 -18.52 -6.38
N LYS A 61 -9.13 -18.96 -7.62
CA LYS A 61 -8.12 -19.51 -8.52
C LYS A 61 -7.27 -18.45 -9.20
N TYR A 62 -7.84 -17.24 -9.44
CA TYR A 62 -7.21 -16.23 -10.29
C TYR A 62 -6.79 -14.99 -9.53
N HIS A 63 -7.41 -14.70 -8.39
CA HIS A 63 -7.14 -13.53 -7.52
C HIS A 63 -7.25 -12.15 -8.22
N LEU A 64 -7.81 -12.09 -9.42
CA LEU A 64 -8.04 -10.85 -10.18
C LEU A 64 -9.47 -10.36 -9.96
N ASP A 65 -9.60 -9.07 -9.68
CA ASP A 65 -10.88 -8.43 -9.42
C ASP A 65 -11.74 -8.27 -10.67
N LEU A 66 -13.03 -8.47 -10.46
CA LEU A 66 -14.12 -8.08 -11.34
C LEU A 66 -14.97 -7.05 -10.61
N VAL A 67 -15.05 -5.84 -11.16
CA VAL A 67 -15.78 -4.71 -10.57
C VAL A 67 -17.28 -4.95 -10.67
N LEU A 68 -18.02 -4.51 -9.66
CA LEU A 68 -19.48 -4.58 -9.59
C LEU A 68 -20.05 -3.20 -9.27
N ASN A 69 -21.02 -2.76 -10.06
CA ASN A 69 -21.73 -1.50 -9.86
C ASN A 69 -23.24 -1.72 -10.01
N GLY A 70 -24.03 -1.14 -9.13
CA GLY A 70 -25.47 -1.30 -9.21
C GLY A 70 -26.24 -0.65 -8.09
N HIS A 71 -27.36 -1.24 -7.74
CA HIS A 71 -28.29 -0.66 -6.77
C HIS A 71 -28.99 -1.72 -5.93
N ARG A 72 -29.53 -1.27 -4.82
CA ARG A 72 -30.34 -2.05 -3.88
C ARG A 72 -31.80 -1.58 -3.96
N ASP A 73 -32.71 -2.55 -4.01
CA ASP A 73 -34.14 -2.35 -3.82
C ASP A 73 -34.65 -3.33 -2.74
N GLY A 74 -34.81 -2.82 -1.54
CA GLY A 74 -35.09 -3.63 -0.36
C GLY A 74 -34.03 -4.72 -0.13
N GLN A 75 -34.43 -5.99 -0.21
CA GLN A 75 -33.51 -7.13 -0.07
C GLN A 75 -32.86 -7.57 -1.39
N LEU A 76 -33.23 -6.94 -2.51
CA LEU A 76 -32.70 -7.29 -3.81
C LEU A 76 -31.55 -6.35 -4.18
N ILE A 77 -30.42 -6.94 -4.54
CA ILE A 77 -29.23 -6.23 -5.03
C ILE A 77 -29.06 -6.62 -6.51
N SER A 78 -29.00 -5.60 -7.38
CA SER A 78 -28.80 -5.78 -8.82
C SER A 78 -27.49 -5.11 -9.22
N LEU A 79 -26.53 -5.89 -9.74
CA LEU A 79 -25.18 -5.44 -10.05
C LEU A 79 -24.85 -5.77 -11.51
N ALA A 80 -24.20 -4.84 -12.20
CA ALA A 80 -23.51 -5.09 -13.46
C ALA A 80 -22.05 -5.47 -13.16
N GLU A 81 -21.51 -6.44 -13.89
CA GLU A 81 -20.13 -6.88 -13.77
C GLU A 81 -19.27 -6.20 -14.84
N GLY A 82 -18.27 -5.44 -14.39
CA GLY A 82 -17.39 -4.67 -15.25
C GLY A 82 -17.78 -3.20 -15.35
N GLU A 83 -17.05 -2.49 -16.17
CA GLU A 83 -17.28 -1.08 -16.49
C GLU A 83 -17.44 -0.94 -18.01
N ASP A 84 -18.38 -0.10 -18.44
CA ASP A 84 -18.47 0.33 -19.84
C ASP A 84 -17.43 1.44 -20.11
N ARG A 85 -16.15 1.04 -20.17
CA ARG A 85 -15.02 1.98 -20.37
C ARG A 85 -14.93 2.58 -21.76
N GLY A 86 -15.70 2.06 -22.71
CA GLY A 86 -15.61 2.49 -24.12
C GLY A 86 -16.87 3.13 -24.66
N GLY A 87 -17.98 3.09 -23.94
CA GLY A 87 -19.27 3.52 -24.46
C GLY A 87 -19.72 2.71 -25.70
N ASP A 88 -19.16 1.50 -25.88
CA ASP A 88 -19.42 0.64 -27.04
C ASP A 88 -20.77 -0.11 -26.91
N GLY A 89 -21.51 0.16 -25.83
CA GLY A 89 -22.86 -0.35 -25.59
C GLY A 89 -22.92 -1.87 -25.44
N LYS A 90 -21.81 -2.55 -25.16
CA LYS A 90 -21.83 -3.99 -24.93
C LYS A 90 -22.61 -4.30 -23.66
N ALA A 91 -23.52 -5.26 -23.78
CA ALA A 91 -24.24 -5.76 -22.63
C ALA A 91 -23.26 -6.40 -21.64
N LEU A 92 -23.34 -6.01 -20.38
CA LEU A 92 -22.51 -6.55 -19.30
C LEU A 92 -23.19 -7.75 -18.65
N PRO A 93 -22.44 -8.68 -18.06
CA PRO A 93 -23.01 -9.68 -17.17
C PRO A 93 -23.69 -9.02 -15.96
N HIS A 94 -24.70 -9.67 -15.40
CA HIS A 94 -25.46 -9.13 -14.26
C HIS A 94 -25.55 -10.16 -13.13
N LEU A 95 -25.41 -9.67 -11.89
CA LEU A 95 -25.76 -10.41 -10.68
C LEU A 95 -27.07 -9.88 -10.11
N ARG A 96 -27.98 -10.79 -9.76
CA ARG A 96 -29.20 -10.50 -9.00
C ARG A 96 -29.15 -11.30 -7.73
N LEU A 97 -28.90 -10.63 -6.63
CA LEU A 97 -28.66 -11.24 -5.32
C LEU A 97 -29.77 -10.81 -4.36
N ARG A 98 -30.21 -11.74 -3.54
CA ARG A 98 -31.13 -11.47 -2.42
C ARG A 98 -30.40 -11.70 -1.10
N GLU A 99 -30.60 -10.79 -0.17
CA GLU A 99 -30.09 -10.95 1.18
C GLU A 99 -30.81 -12.09 1.90
N THR A 100 -30.03 -12.86 2.67
CA THR A 100 -30.49 -13.92 3.56
C THR A 100 -30.01 -13.65 4.98
N ALA A 101 -30.43 -14.44 5.95
CA ALA A 101 -30.00 -14.25 7.34
C ALA A 101 -28.47 -14.25 7.52
N ASN A 102 -27.72 -15.00 6.68
CA ASN A 102 -26.27 -15.21 6.84
C ASN A 102 -25.44 -14.90 5.58
N GLY A 103 -26.02 -14.24 4.57
CA GLY A 103 -25.28 -13.97 3.34
C GLY A 103 -26.16 -13.55 2.16
N LEU A 104 -25.77 -13.95 0.96
CA LEU A 104 -26.42 -13.58 -0.29
C LEU A 104 -26.69 -14.84 -1.12
N ARG A 105 -27.85 -14.88 -1.80
CA ARG A 105 -28.19 -15.90 -2.79
C ARG A 105 -28.80 -15.27 -4.02
N GLY A 106 -28.51 -15.84 -5.19
CA GLY A 106 -29.07 -15.36 -6.44
C GLY A 106 -28.44 -15.98 -7.65
N GLN A 107 -28.41 -15.22 -8.72
CA GLN A 107 -27.95 -15.66 -10.04
C GLN A 107 -27.05 -14.62 -10.69
N TRP A 108 -26.04 -15.12 -11.36
CA TRP A 108 -25.26 -14.41 -12.35
C TRP A 108 -25.76 -14.78 -13.75
N GLN A 109 -25.89 -13.80 -14.63
CA GLN A 109 -26.32 -14.02 -15.99
C GLN A 109 -25.39 -13.33 -16.99
N SER A 110 -24.86 -14.09 -17.97
CA SER A 110 -24.10 -13.50 -19.07
C SER A 110 -25.01 -12.79 -20.08
N PRO A 111 -24.47 -11.92 -20.94
CA PRO A 111 -25.20 -11.29 -22.03
C PRO A 111 -25.89 -12.29 -22.97
N GLU A 112 -25.29 -13.44 -23.19
CA GLU A 112 -25.81 -14.53 -24.04
C GLU A 112 -26.88 -15.37 -23.35
N GLY A 113 -27.24 -15.04 -22.12
CA GLY A 113 -28.31 -15.73 -21.38
C GLY A 113 -27.87 -16.95 -20.56
N LYS A 114 -26.57 -17.24 -20.46
CA LYS A 114 -26.08 -18.30 -19.55
C LYS A 114 -26.32 -17.86 -18.10
N GLN A 115 -26.87 -18.75 -17.28
CA GLN A 115 -27.15 -18.50 -15.87
C GLN A 115 -26.29 -19.40 -14.99
N LEU A 116 -25.78 -18.83 -13.87
CA LEU A 116 -25.04 -19.53 -12.84
C LEU A 116 -25.60 -19.13 -11.48
N GLU A 117 -25.77 -20.08 -10.59
CA GLU A 117 -26.18 -19.80 -9.22
C GLU A 117 -25.06 -19.15 -8.41
N VAL A 118 -25.43 -18.23 -7.52
CA VAL A 118 -24.53 -17.56 -6.59
C VAL A 118 -25.01 -17.88 -5.18
N GLU A 119 -24.11 -18.45 -4.39
CA GLU A 119 -24.37 -18.74 -2.97
C GLU A 119 -23.19 -18.26 -2.14
N LEU A 120 -23.43 -17.27 -1.27
CA LEU A 120 -22.40 -16.57 -0.52
C LEU A 120 -22.81 -16.47 0.95
N SER A 121 -21.86 -16.68 1.84
CA SER A 121 -22.00 -16.44 3.27
C SER A 121 -21.11 -15.28 3.72
N LEU A 122 -21.56 -14.52 4.70
CA LEU A 122 -20.75 -13.49 5.34
C LEU A 122 -19.46 -14.14 5.88
N VAL A 123 -18.31 -13.54 5.59
CA VAL A 123 -17.02 -14.10 5.99
C VAL A 123 -16.88 -14.11 7.50
N GLN A 124 -16.58 -15.29 8.02
CA GLN A 124 -16.01 -15.46 9.36
C GLN A 124 -14.51 -15.63 9.16
N MET A 125 -13.75 -14.63 9.60
CA MET A 125 -12.30 -14.65 9.43
C MET A 125 -11.68 -15.81 10.22
N PRO A 126 -10.82 -16.63 9.60
CA PRO A 126 -10.11 -17.68 10.33
C PRO A 126 -9.16 -17.04 11.36
N PRO A 127 -8.80 -17.73 12.44
CA PRO A 127 -7.83 -17.19 13.40
C PRO A 127 -6.54 -16.77 12.69
N LEU A 128 -6.05 -15.58 13.05
CA LEU A 128 -4.78 -15.08 12.52
C LEU A 128 -3.63 -15.99 13.03
N PRO A 129 -2.73 -16.48 12.15
CA PRO A 129 -1.55 -17.21 12.57
C PRO A 129 -0.70 -16.39 13.55
N SER A 130 -0.14 -17.04 14.59
CA SER A 130 0.67 -16.36 15.61
C SER A 130 1.98 -15.76 15.08
N ASP A 131 2.44 -16.22 13.94
CA ASP A 131 3.61 -15.78 13.20
C ASP A 131 3.28 -14.92 11.97
N ALA A 132 2.02 -14.47 11.86
CA ALA A 132 1.60 -13.60 10.76
C ALA A 132 2.46 -12.33 10.73
N LEU A 133 2.81 -11.90 9.52
CA LEU A 133 3.47 -10.63 9.32
C LEU A 133 2.61 -9.48 9.87
N PRO A 134 3.18 -8.45 10.51
CA PRO A 134 2.43 -7.31 11.04
C PRO A 134 1.50 -6.69 10.01
N TYR A 135 1.95 -6.56 8.78
CA TYR A 135 1.14 -6.06 7.66
C TYR A 135 -0.12 -6.91 7.38
N LEU A 136 0.03 -8.24 7.34
CA LEU A 136 -1.12 -9.11 7.15
C LEU A 136 -2.10 -9.06 8.36
N ALA A 137 -1.58 -8.81 9.57
CA ALA A 137 -2.43 -8.58 10.74
C ALA A 137 -3.23 -7.27 10.62
N THR A 138 -2.65 -6.22 10.05
CA THR A 138 -3.37 -4.96 9.76
C THR A 138 -4.47 -5.19 8.73
N LEU A 139 -4.19 -5.90 7.64
CA LEU A 139 -5.20 -6.24 6.62
C LEU A 139 -6.30 -7.14 7.18
N TYR A 140 -5.96 -8.07 8.07
CA TYR A 140 -6.93 -8.96 8.70
C TYR A 140 -8.07 -8.18 9.41
N THR A 141 -7.76 -7.06 10.04
CA THR A 141 -8.73 -6.22 10.75
C THR A 141 -9.30 -5.10 9.89
N GLY A 142 -8.47 -4.44 9.09
CA GLY A 142 -8.86 -3.22 8.35
C GLY A 142 -9.33 -3.48 6.92
N ALA A 143 -8.82 -4.53 6.26
CA ALA A 143 -9.14 -4.86 4.87
C ALA A 143 -9.24 -6.38 4.66
N PRO A 144 -10.24 -7.05 5.25
CA PRO A 144 -10.35 -8.52 5.22
C PRO A 144 -10.45 -9.11 3.82
N TYR A 145 -10.95 -8.37 2.85
CA TYR A 145 -10.97 -8.77 1.45
C TYR A 145 -9.56 -8.94 0.87
N GLU A 146 -8.68 -7.96 1.09
CA GLU A 146 -7.28 -8.03 0.66
C GLU A 146 -6.50 -9.10 1.43
N TYR A 147 -6.73 -9.22 2.72
CA TYR A 147 -6.14 -10.32 3.50
C TYR A 147 -6.46 -11.69 2.89
N LEU A 148 -7.73 -11.95 2.54
CA LEU A 148 -8.15 -13.22 1.93
C LEU A 148 -7.55 -13.43 0.54
N ARG A 149 -7.32 -12.36 -0.22
CA ARG A 149 -6.61 -12.42 -1.50
C ARG A 149 -5.16 -12.85 -1.29
N LEU A 150 -4.42 -12.11 -0.45
CA LEU A 150 -2.99 -12.36 -0.23
C LEU A 150 -2.75 -13.72 0.44
N GLN A 151 -3.65 -14.16 1.32
CA GLN A 151 -3.56 -15.50 1.93
C GLN A 151 -3.64 -16.63 0.90
N GLY A 152 -4.31 -16.42 -0.22
CA GLY A 152 -4.43 -17.39 -1.31
C GLY A 152 -3.21 -17.43 -2.24
N LEU A 153 -2.31 -16.43 -2.16
CA LEU A 153 -1.12 -16.34 -3.00
C LEU A 153 0.08 -17.05 -2.37
N THR A 154 0.99 -17.52 -3.21
CA THR A 154 2.19 -18.23 -2.76
C THR A 154 3.44 -17.62 -3.34
N LEU A 155 4.45 -17.46 -2.49
CA LEU A 155 5.78 -17.04 -2.91
C LEU A 155 6.58 -18.25 -3.41
N GLN A 156 7.23 -18.09 -4.55
CA GLN A 156 8.15 -19.07 -5.09
C GLN A 156 9.59 -18.71 -4.73
N PRO A 157 10.39 -19.67 -4.25
CA PRO A 157 11.80 -19.43 -3.98
C PRO A 157 12.56 -19.21 -5.30
N GLY A 158 13.31 -18.13 -5.35
CA GLY A 158 14.22 -17.79 -6.42
C GLY A 158 15.67 -18.21 -6.11
N LYS A 159 16.62 -17.53 -6.74
CA LYS A 159 18.05 -17.76 -6.50
C LYS A 159 18.49 -17.34 -5.09
N LYS A 160 19.54 -17.98 -4.60
CA LYS A 160 20.36 -17.41 -3.52
C LYS A 160 21.44 -16.51 -4.11
N GLN A 161 21.72 -15.41 -3.42
CA GLN A 161 22.74 -14.43 -3.83
C GLN A 161 23.56 -14.02 -2.63
N VAL A 162 24.88 -13.99 -2.76
CA VAL A 162 25.75 -13.35 -1.79
C VAL A 162 25.96 -11.89 -2.18
N PHE A 163 25.71 -10.98 -1.24
CA PHE A 163 25.92 -9.55 -1.43
C PHE A 163 26.54 -8.94 -0.16
N MET A 164 27.69 -8.32 -0.28
CA MET A 164 28.47 -7.71 0.84
C MET A 164 28.68 -8.64 2.04
N GLY A 165 28.84 -9.96 1.80
CA GLY A 165 29.03 -10.96 2.87
C GLY A 165 27.75 -11.52 3.49
N TYR A 166 26.59 -11.06 3.06
CA TYR A 166 25.28 -11.57 3.49
C TYR A 166 24.70 -12.49 2.44
N THR A 167 24.00 -13.54 2.85
CA THR A 167 23.30 -14.47 1.94
C THR A 167 21.83 -14.08 1.85
N LEU A 168 21.36 -13.81 0.65
CA LEU A 168 20.00 -13.39 0.32
C LEU A 168 19.26 -14.53 -0.37
N GLN A 169 18.06 -14.88 0.10
CA GLN A 169 17.11 -15.76 -0.58
C GLN A 169 16.06 -14.93 -1.27
N TRP A 170 16.01 -14.95 -2.58
CA TRP A 170 14.98 -14.26 -3.35
C TRP A 170 13.66 -15.02 -3.32
N TRP A 171 12.56 -14.26 -3.25
CA TRP A 171 11.19 -14.71 -3.33
C TRP A 171 10.47 -13.95 -4.43
N ARG A 172 9.52 -14.59 -5.08
CA ARG A 172 8.72 -14.00 -6.15
C ARG A 172 7.28 -14.44 -6.03
N GLU A 173 6.33 -13.49 -6.09
CA GLU A 173 4.94 -13.81 -6.31
C GLU A 173 4.71 -14.04 -7.81
N GLN A 174 4.04 -15.15 -8.15
CA GLN A 174 4.02 -15.66 -9.53
C GLN A 174 3.17 -14.79 -10.47
N GLN A 175 2.08 -14.26 -9.99
CA GLN A 175 1.12 -13.52 -10.81
C GLN A 175 1.57 -12.08 -11.05
N SER A 176 1.98 -11.39 -10.02
CA SER A 176 2.47 -10.01 -10.08
C SER A 176 3.90 -9.88 -10.60
N ASN A 177 4.68 -10.96 -10.54
CA ASN A 177 6.13 -10.95 -10.73
C ASN A 177 6.91 -10.08 -9.72
N VAL A 178 6.25 -9.53 -8.74
CA VAL A 178 6.90 -8.81 -7.65
C VAL A 178 7.89 -9.71 -6.94
N SER A 179 9.08 -9.21 -6.71
CA SER A 179 10.17 -9.99 -6.09
C SER A 179 10.96 -9.17 -5.09
N LEU A 180 11.29 -9.79 -3.97
CA LEU A 180 12.18 -9.25 -2.96
C LEU A 180 12.90 -10.43 -2.28
N PHE A 181 13.84 -10.15 -1.41
CA PHE A 181 14.61 -11.17 -0.74
C PHE A 181 14.42 -11.16 0.77
N GLU A 182 14.73 -12.29 1.41
CA GLU A 182 15.04 -12.39 2.82
C GLU A 182 16.55 -12.52 3.01
N VAL A 183 17.07 -12.01 4.11
CA VAL A 183 18.45 -12.30 4.54
C VAL A 183 18.43 -13.61 5.30
N VAL A 184 19.18 -14.61 4.85
CA VAL A 184 19.22 -15.94 5.46
C VAL A 184 20.50 -16.18 6.26
N GLU A 185 21.59 -15.44 5.96
CA GLU A 185 22.87 -15.48 6.70
C GLU A 185 23.49 -14.09 6.80
N GLY A 186 24.32 -13.87 7.84
CA GLY A 186 25.10 -12.65 8.02
C GLY A 186 24.66 -11.79 9.22
N TYR A 187 23.38 -11.83 9.61
CA TYR A 187 22.89 -11.18 10.84
C TYR A 187 22.56 -12.20 11.94
N PRO A 188 22.62 -11.80 13.22
CA PRO A 188 22.08 -12.57 14.34
C PRO A 188 20.59 -12.88 14.11
N THR A 189 20.12 -14.00 14.66
CA THR A 189 18.77 -14.52 14.38
C THR A 189 17.66 -13.50 14.66
N GLU A 190 17.70 -12.79 15.78
CA GLU A 190 16.68 -11.82 16.14
C GLU A 190 16.63 -10.61 15.19
N GLN A 191 17.79 -10.05 14.83
CA GLN A 191 17.89 -8.96 13.86
C GLN A 191 17.38 -9.42 12.50
N ARG A 192 17.82 -10.59 12.05
CA ARG A 192 17.39 -11.20 10.79
C ARG A 192 15.89 -11.40 10.73
N THR A 193 15.26 -11.89 11.80
CA THR A 193 13.81 -12.05 11.87
C THR A 193 13.10 -10.73 11.70
N ARG A 194 13.50 -9.68 12.42
CA ARG A 194 12.89 -8.35 12.29
C ARG A 194 13.08 -7.73 10.90
N ILE A 195 14.29 -7.83 10.33
CA ILE A 195 14.60 -7.36 8.99
C ILE A 195 13.70 -8.06 7.95
N ASN A 196 13.62 -9.39 8.03
CA ASN A 196 12.83 -10.19 7.09
C ASN A 196 11.32 -9.90 7.21
N GLN A 197 10.82 -9.63 8.41
CA GLN A 197 9.43 -9.14 8.58
C GLN A 197 9.18 -7.85 7.78
N GLN A 198 10.11 -6.89 7.81
CA GLN A 198 9.98 -5.65 7.04
C GLN A 198 10.12 -5.89 5.53
N LEU A 199 11.10 -6.70 5.11
CA LEU A 199 11.29 -7.04 3.70
C LEU A 199 10.06 -7.77 3.13
N MET A 200 9.51 -8.74 3.86
CA MET A 200 8.32 -9.46 3.41
C MET A 200 7.05 -8.60 3.50
N THR A 201 6.93 -7.71 4.47
CA THR A 201 5.89 -6.67 4.50
C THR A 201 5.95 -5.82 3.24
N ARG A 202 7.13 -5.35 2.86
CA ARG A 202 7.32 -4.57 1.63
C ARG A 202 6.93 -5.36 0.38
N LEU A 203 7.33 -6.62 0.28
CA LEU A 203 6.96 -7.48 -0.83
C LEU A 203 5.44 -7.58 -0.98
N TRP A 204 4.72 -7.86 0.11
CA TRP A 204 3.27 -8.03 0.08
C TRP A 204 2.53 -6.71 -0.22
N ARG A 205 3.04 -5.57 0.23
CA ARG A 205 2.52 -4.25 -0.19
C ARG A 205 2.67 -4.02 -1.69
N ASP A 206 3.82 -4.34 -2.26
CA ASP A 206 4.03 -4.21 -3.71
C ASP A 206 3.14 -5.19 -4.50
N VAL A 207 2.84 -6.39 -3.96
CA VAL A 207 1.85 -7.33 -4.54
C VAL A 207 0.44 -6.75 -4.48
N GLU A 208 0.04 -6.14 -3.36
CA GLU A 208 -1.27 -5.47 -3.25
C GLU A 208 -1.40 -4.34 -4.26
N GLN A 209 -0.39 -3.48 -4.41
CA GLN A 209 -0.36 -2.42 -5.41
C GLN A 209 -0.51 -2.94 -6.85
N TYR A 210 0.08 -4.11 -7.17
CA TYR A 210 -0.18 -4.78 -8.44
C TYR A 210 -1.67 -5.08 -8.61
N HIS A 211 -2.34 -5.65 -7.60
CA HIS A 211 -3.76 -5.97 -7.70
C HIS A 211 -4.63 -4.73 -7.82
N GLU A 212 -4.30 -3.66 -7.09
CA GLU A 212 -4.96 -2.36 -7.21
C GLU A 212 -4.78 -1.76 -8.62
N CYS A 213 -3.57 -1.82 -9.16
CA CYS A 213 -3.30 -1.40 -10.53
C CYS A 213 -4.14 -2.20 -11.55
N ARG A 214 -4.23 -3.53 -11.37
CA ARG A 214 -5.07 -4.40 -12.22
C ARG A 214 -6.56 -4.09 -12.08
N LEU A 215 -7.02 -3.74 -10.89
CA LEU A 215 -8.40 -3.32 -10.66
C LEU A 215 -8.73 -2.05 -11.47
N ASN A 216 -7.86 -1.04 -11.41
CA ASN A 216 -8.07 0.25 -12.06
C ASN A 216 -7.87 0.21 -13.57
N GLY A 217 -6.82 -0.46 -14.06
CA GLY A 217 -6.46 -0.52 -15.48
C GLY A 217 -7.02 -1.72 -16.25
N GLY A 218 -7.65 -2.68 -15.56
CA GLY A 218 -8.20 -3.89 -16.17
C GLY A 218 -7.13 -4.77 -16.85
N GLU A 219 -7.49 -5.38 -17.98
CA GLU A 219 -6.57 -6.26 -18.72
C GLU A 219 -5.36 -5.54 -19.33
N ALA A 220 -5.50 -4.25 -19.62
CA ALA A 220 -4.45 -3.42 -20.19
C ALA A 220 -3.42 -2.92 -19.16
N ALA A 221 -3.72 -3.08 -17.86
CA ALA A 221 -2.83 -2.62 -16.80
C ALA A 221 -1.45 -3.29 -16.86
N VAL A 222 -0.42 -2.47 -16.73
CA VAL A 222 0.98 -2.89 -16.61
C VAL A 222 1.48 -2.48 -15.23
N TYR A 223 2.16 -3.37 -14.54
CA TYR A 223 2.85 -3.07 -13.29
C TYR A 223 4.13 -3.90 -13.23
N GLU A 224 5.25 -3.23 -13.13
CA GLU A 224 6.56 -3.85 -13.02
C GLU A 224 7.29 -3.33 -11.79
N GLN A 225 7.92 -4.23 -11.05
CA GLN A 225 8.73 -3.90 -9.88
C GLN A 225 10.09 -4.58 -9.99
N GLN A 226 11.15 -3.85 -9.69
CA GLN A 226 12.51 -4.38 -9.61
C GLN A 226 13.20 -3.92 -8.33
N ALA A 227 13.60 -4.87 -7.49
CA ALA A 227 14.39 -4.61 -6.28
C ALA A 227 15.88 -4.89 -6.52
N ARG A 228 16.76 -4.03 -5.99
CA ARG A 228 18.21 -4.18 -6.05
C ARG A 228 18.83 -3.89 -4.69
N PRO A 229 19.51 -4.84 -4.04
CA PRO A 229 20.27 -4.55 -2.83
C PRO A 229 21.38 -3.54 -3.14
N LYS A 230 21.51 -2.49 -2.33
CA LYS A 230 22.47 -1.39 -2.52
C LYS A 230 23.49 -1.33 -1.40
N LEU A 231 23.07 -1.59 -0.17
CA LEU A 231 23.94 -1.59 1.01
C LEU A 231 23.43 -2.62 2.01
N LEU A 232 24.32 -3.48 2.50
CA LEU A 232 24.11 -4.29 3.69
C LEU A 232 25.34 -4.13 4.61
N SER A 233 25.10 -3.72 5.83
CA SER A 233 26.14 -3.52 6.85
C SER A 233 25.63 -3.93 8.22
N LEU A 234 26.46 -3.82 9.27
CA LEU A 234 26.02 -4.09 10.64
C LEU A 234 24.93 -3.13 11.16
N ALA A 235 24.80 -1.94 10.59
CA ALA A 235 23.88 -0.90 11.07
C ALA A 235 22.78 -0.55 10.09
N LEU A 236 23.00 -0.74 8.79
CA LEU A 236 22.14 -0.23 7.72
C LEU A 236 21.90 -1.30 6.66
N LEU A 237 20.67 -1.38 6.21
CA LEU A 237 20.26 -2.15 5.04
C LEU A 237 19.53 -1.21 4.07
N SER A 238 19.87 -1.26 2.79
CA SER A 238 19.23 -0.46 1.75
C SER A 238 18.98 -1.28 0.49
N VAL A 239 17.76 -1.16 0.00
CA VAL A 239 17.31 -1.75 -1.28
C VAL A 239 16.74 -0.61 -2.12
N SER A 240 17.22 -0.45 -3.35
CA SER A 240 16.55 0.39 -4.33
C SER A 240 15.42 -0.43 -4.97
N ILE A 241 14.22 0.13 -4.99
CA ILE A 241 13.04 -0.44 -5.62
C ILE A 241 12.56 0.51 -6.70
N SER A 242 12.64 0.07 -7.96
CA SER A 242 12.05 0.77 -9.09
C SER A 242 10.72 0.12 -9.44
N ARG A 243 9.72 0.96 -9.74
CA ARG A 243 8.38 0.56 -10.18
C ARG A 243 8.01 1.36 -11.41
N SER A 244 7.38 0.71 -12.37
CA SER A 244 6.72 1.36 -13.50
C SER A 244 5.32 0.80 -13.64
N TRP A 245 4.36 1.66 -13.94
CA TRP A 245 2.96 1.26 -14.01
C TRP A 245 2.17 2.06 -15.04
N ASP A 246 1.16 1.38 -15.61
CA ASP A 246 0.04 1.95 -16.33
C ASP A 246 -1.23 1.30 -15.79
N CYS A 247 -1.95 2.02 -14.94
CA CYS A 247 -3.11 1.51 -14.21
C CYS A 247 -4.42 2.11 -14.74
N GLY A 248 -4.47 2.48 -16.02
CA GLY A 248 -5.65 3.09 -16.64
C GLY A 248 -5.82 4.58 -16.35
N GLY A 249 -4.78 5.23 -15.83
CA GLY A 249 -4.71 6.68 -15.68
C GLY A 249 -4.45 7.38 -17.03
N PRO A 250 -4.28 8.72 -17.03
CA PRO A 250 -4.06 9.49 -18.26
C PRO A 250 -2.72 9.16 -18.94
N HIS A 251 -1.78 8.60 -18.24
CA HIS A 251 -0.45 8.22 -18.74
C HIS A 251 0.24 7.23 -17.79
N PRO A 252 1.19 6.42 -18.30
CA PRO A 252 2.06 5.59 -17.46
C PRO A 252 2.96 6.46 -16.60
N ASP A 253 3.46 5.90 -15.50
CA ASP A 253 4.43 6.58 -14.63
C ASP A 253 5.46 5.58 -14.08
N GLU A 254 6.56 6.12 -13.50
CA GLU A 254 7.64 5.34 -12.91
C GLU A 254 8.22 6.04 -11.68
N ILE A 255 8.77 5.26 -10.76
CA ILE A 255 9.48 5.76 -9.59
C ILE A 255 10.63 4.83 -9.22
N GLU A 256 11.72 5.39 -8.72
CA GLU A 256 12.74 4.66 -7.96
C GLU A 256 12.83 5.27 -6.56
N ALA A 257 12.80 4.42 -5.53
CA ALA A 257 12.90 4.83 -4.14
C ALA A 257 13.72 3.82 -3.34
N GLY A 258 14.36 4.27 -2.27
CA GLY A 258 15.04 3.38 -1.35
C GLY A 258 14.10 2.84 -0.29
N PHE A 259 14.23 1.55 -0.02
CA PHE A 259 13.73 0.91 1.19
C PHE A 259 14.92 0.74 2.14
N ASN A 260 15.03 1.66 3.10
CA ASN A 260 16.20 1.84 3.94
C ASN A 260 15.87 1.47 5.39
N LEU A 261 16.58 0.52 5.98
CA LEU A 261 16.33 0.03 7.34
C LEU A 261 17.53 0.29 8.26
N GLN A 262 17.24 0.66 9.49
CA GLN A 262 18.16 0.51 10.61
C GLN A 262 18.17 -0.97 11.03
N VAL A 263 19.32 -1.63 11.03
CA VAL A 263 19.45 -3.08 11.26
C VAL A 263 18.99 -3.49 12.66
N ASP A 264 19.37 -2.75 13.71
CA ASP A 264 19.07 -3.13 15.09
C ASP A 264 17.56 -3.16 15.41
N THR A 265 16.81 -2.23 14.87
CA THR A 265 15.37 -2.09 15.14
C THR A 265 14.50 -2.58 13.99
N ALA A 266 15.10 -2.79 12.82
CA ALA A 266 14.44 -2.98 11.52
C ALA A 266 13.45 -1.85 11.17
N ARG A 267 13.65 -0.66 11.75
CA ARG A 267 12.81 0.50 11.45
C ARG A 267 13.22 1.12 10.12
N GLU A 268 12.22 1.50 9.32
CA GLU A 268 12.44 2.26 8.10
C GLU A 268 12.95 3.66 8.42
N LEU A 269 14.00 4.07 7.71
CA LEU A 269 14.70 5.34 7.90
C LEU A 269 14.09 6.43 7.01
N THR A 270 13.92 7.60 7.59
CA THR A 270 13.71 8.85 6.84
C THR A 270 15.06 9.51 6.57
N LEU A 271 15.11 10.44 5.60
CA LEU A 271 16.36 11.15 5.31
C LEU A 271 16.84 11.97 6.50
N GLU A 272 15.92 12.53 7.29
CA GLU A 272 16.16 13.31 8.49
C GLU A 272 16.70 12.47 9.66
N ASP A 273 16.58 11.16 9.59
CA ASP A 273 17.27 10.25 10.52
C ASP A 273 18.79 10.28 10.31
N LEU A 274 19.26 10.60 9.10
CA LEU A 274 20.68 10.59 8.72
C LEU A 274 21.27 11.97 8.47
N LEU A 275 20.48 12.90 7.93
CA LEU A 275 20.92 14.23 7.48
C LEU A 275 19.95 15.30 7.96
N TRP A 276 20.45 16.27 8.74
CA TRP A 276 19.65 17.37 9.24
C TRP A 276 20.32 18.73 9.01
N LEU A 277 19.58 19.66 8.44
CA LEU A 277 20.02 21.02 8.11
C LEU A 277 19.16 22.10 8.77
N GLY A 278 18.21 21.68 9.59
CA GLY A 278 17.38 22.59 10.38
C GLY A 278 18.02 22.99 11.70
N GLU A 279 17.31 23.77 12.47
CA GLU A 279 17.70 24.16 13.83
C GLU A 279 17.13 23.16 14.84
N GLY A 280 17.84 22.94 15.94
CA GLY A 280 17.39 22.06 17.01
C GLY A 280 17.34 20.59 16.63
N ARG A 281 16.35 19.86 17.19
CA ARG A 281 16.20 18.44 16.98
C ARG A 281 15.56 18.15 15.62
N ALA A 282 16.14 17.20 14.88
CA ALA A 282 15.55 16.69 13.65
C ALA A 282 14.20 16.02 13.94
N PHE A 283 13.20 16.32 13.11
CA PHE A 283 11.90 15.67 13.14
C PHE A 283 11.91 14.36 12.36
N ARG A 284 10.82 13.60 12.50
CA ARG A 284 10.47 12.48 11.62
C ARG A 284 9.25 12.87 10.81
N TYR A 285 9.29 12.59 9.52
CA TYR A 285 8.15 12.63 8.64
C TYR A 285 8.12 11.37 7.81
N VAL A 286 7.06 10.59 7.94
CA VAL A 286 6.82 9.36 7.17
C VAL A 286 5.84 9.71 6.07
N ARG A 287 6.32 9.64 4.84
CA ARG A 287 5.47 9.75 3.66
C ARG A 287 4.94 8.37 3.34
N ASP A 288 3.70 8.10 3.69
CA ASP A 288 3.03 6.89 3.25
C ASP A 288 2.44 7.12 1.86
N GLU A 289 2.66 6.18 0.97
CA GLU A 289 2.08 6.16 -0.38
C GLU A 289 0.55 6.04 -0.33
N ASN A 290 -0.01 5.59 0.80
CA ASN A 290 -1.44 5.37 1.04
C ASN A 290 -2.06 6.30 2.11
N GLY A 291 -1.34 7.30 2.63
CA GLY A 291 -1.84 8.27 3.61
C GLY A 291 -1.93 7.80 5.06
N TRP A 292 -1.38 6.64 5.40
CA TRP A 292 -1.44 6.05 6.76
C TRP A 292 -0.27 6.45 7.67
N GLY A 293 0.71 7.18 7.16
CA GLY A 293 1.97 7.48 7.86
C GLY A 293 1.95 8.69 8.78
N GLU A 294 0.85 9.44 8.87
CA GLU A 294 0.80 10.66 9.69
C GLU A 294 0.95 10.40 11.19
N GLU A 295 0.50 9.23 11.69
CA GLU A 295 0.61 8.88 13.12
C GLU A 295 2.06 8.72 13.61
N GLU A 296 3.02 8.43 12.72
CA GLU A 296 4.45 8.33 13.06
C GLU A 296 5.23 9.61 12.79
N SER A 297 4.59 10.68 12.35
CA SER A 297 5.23 11.94 11.96
C SER A 297 5.21 12.95 13.10
N ASP A 298 6.34 13.62 13.31
CA ASP A 298 6.50 14.70 14.30
C ASP A 298 6.06 16.08 13.74
N VAL A 299 5.76 16.15 12.44
CA VAL A 299 5.45 17.36 11.68
C VAL A 299 4.45 17.02 10.57
N ASP A 300 3.61 17.98 10.22
CA ASP A 300 2.69 17.84 9.09
C ASP A 300 3.39 17.97 7.72
N SER A 301 2.67 17.68 6.66
CA SER A 301 3.20 17.73 5.29
C SER A 301 3.65 19.14 4.88
N SER A 302 3.04 20.20 5.41
CA SER A 302 3.41 21.58 5.10
C SER A 302 4.73 21.99 5.77
N GLY A 303 4.90 21.68 7.05
CA GLY A 303 6.16 21.90 7.78
C GLY A 303 7.33 21.10 7.22
N PHE A 304 7.07 19.85 6.81
CA PHE A 304 8.05 19.04 6.10
C PHE A 304 8.46 19.69 4.77
N ALA A 305 7.51 20.09 3.93
CA ALA A 305 7.79 20.70 2.63
C ALA A 305 8.52 22.05 2.78
N GLU A 306 8.17 22.85 3.80
CA GLU A 306 8.82 24.12 4.09
C GLU A 306 10.29 23.92 4.47
N TYR A 307 10.60 23.00 5.40
CA TYR A 307 11.98 22.65 5.75
C TYR A 307 12.77 22.19 4.52
N ARG A 308 12.20 21.29 3.74
CA ARG A 308 12.84 20.76 2.54
C ARG A 308 13.14 21.88 1.52
N ARG A 309 12.20 22.75 1.27
CA ARG A 309 12.33 23.87 0.31
C ARG A 309 13.30 24.94 0.78
N GLN A 310 13.31 25.26 2.06
CA GLN A 310 14.12 26.37 2.58
C GLN A 310 15.53 25.95 3.03
N ARG A 311 15.71 24.71 3.44
CA ARG A 311 16.98 24.24 4.03
C ARG A 311 17.64 23.13 3.23
N LEU A 312 16.96 21.98 3.08
CA LEU A 312 17.59 20.80 2.47
C LEU A 312 17.87 21.00 0.98
N ALA A 313 16.88 21.37 0.18
CA ALA A 313 17.00 21.40 -1.28
C ALA A 313 18.04 22.44 -1.76
N PRO A 314 18.10 23.69 -1.24
CA PRO A 314 19.14 24.64 -1.61
C PRO A 314 20.55 24.18 -1.22
N TRP A 315 20.69 23.59 -0.03
CA TRP A 315 21.96 23.04 0.41
C TRP A 315 22.41 21.87 -0.47
N LEU A 316 21.50 20.94 -0.74
CA LEU A 316 21.76 19.77 -1.58
C LEU A 316 22.21 20.18 -2.99
N ILE A 317 21.52 21.13 -3.62
CA ILE A 317 21.90 21.70 -4.92
C ILE A 317 23.31 22.29 -4.84
N SER A 318 23.63 23.07 -3.79
CA SER A 318 24.96 23.64 -3.62
C SER A 318 26.05 22.57 -3.51
N GLN A 319 25.81 21.49 -2.75
CA GLN A 319 26.77 20.39 -2.64
C GLN A 319 26.94 19.64 -3.96
N LEU A 320 25.84 19.30 -4.60
CA LEU A 320 25.85 18.58 -5.88
C LEU A 320 26.47 19.46 -7.01
N GLN A 321 26.27 20.78 -6.98
CA GLN A 321 26.93 21.72 -7.90
C GLN A 321 28.46 21.72 -7.73
N ALA A 322 28.92 21.64 -6.49
CA ALA A 322 30.36 21.58 -6.20
C ALA A 322 30.97 20.24 -6.63
N LEU A 323 30.23 19.14 -6.50
CA LEU A 323 30.67 17.78 -6.85
C LEU A 323 30.54 17.48 -8.33
N HIS A 324 29.48 17.96 -8.97
CA HIS A 324 29.06 17.62 -10.33
C HIS A 324 28.57 18.84 -11.11
N PRO A 325 29.43 19.85 -11.35
CA PRO A 325 29.02 21.14 -11.94
C PRO A 325 28.30 21.01 -13.28
N GLN A 326 28.68 20.02 -14.08
CA GLN A 326 28.05 19.78 -15.39
C GLN A 326 26.63 19.19 -15.25
N GLY A 327 26.37 18.39 -14.21
CA GLY A 327 25.06 17.76 -13.97
C GLY A 327 23.97 18.76 -13.59
N LEU A 328 24.35 19.90 -13.00
CA LEU A 328 23.42 20.94 -12.53
C LEU A 328 23.34 22.15 -13.45
N THR A 329 24.03 22.12 -14.60
CA THR A 329 23.89 23.19 -15.60
C THR A 329 22.48 23.10 -16.21
N PRO A 330 21.63 24.16 -16.07
CA PRO A 330 20.31 24.13 -16.68
C PRO A 330 20.40 23.97 -18.21
N PRO A 331 19.47 23.29 -18.85
CA PRO A 331 19.40 23.26 -20.29
C PRO A 331 19.17 24.66 -20.86
N ALA A 332 19.65 24.94 -22.07
CA ALA A 332 19.34 26.19 -22.73
C ALA A 332 17.83 26.32 -22.92
N SER A 333 17.29 27.55 -22.91
CA SER A 333 15.85 27.84 -22.91
C SER A 333 15.08 27.25 -24.11
N ASP A 334 15.78 26.86 -25.17
CA ASP A 334 15.28 26.27 -26.41
C ASP A 334 15.57 24.76 -26.52
N GLN A 335 16.15 24.15 -25.48
CA GLN A 335 16.52 22.74 -25.45
C GLN A 335 15.71 21.98 -24.42
N GLU A 336 15.21 20.82 -24.81
CA GLU A 336 14.66 19.84 -23.89
C GLU A 336 15.78 19.27 -23.02
N GLY A 337 15.56 19.17 -21.70
CA GLY A 337 16.55 18.63 -20.79
C GLY A 337 16.10 18.70 -19.33
N CYS A 338 16.89 18.07 -18.47
CA CYS A 338 16.61 18.00 -17.05
C CYS A 338 17.14 19.22 -16.30
N ASP A 339 16.25 20.07 -15.78
CA ASP A 339 16.65 21.19 -14.92
C ASP A 339 16.79 20.74 -13.46
N TYR A 340 17.98 20.32 -13.09
CA TYR A 340 18.32 19.93 -11.72
C TYR A 340 18.68 21.13 -10.82
N SER A 341 18.74 22.36 -11.33
CA SER A 341 18.97 23.55 -10.54
C SER A 341 17.71 24.05 -9.81
N ASN A 342 16.53 23.56 -10.20
CA ASN A 342 15.25 23.92 -9.62
C ASN A 342 15.05 23.28 -8.24
N VAL A 343 14.88 24.09 -7.21
CA VAL A 343 14.69 23.68 -5.81
C VAL A 343 13.52 22.72 -5.65
N GLU A 344 12.41 22.92 -6.37
CA GLU A 344 11.21 22.09 -6.24
C GLU A 344 11.46 20.62 -6.62
N ARG A 345 12.45 20.33 -7.46
CA ARG A 345 12.83 18.97 -7.82
C ARG A 345 13.43 18.19 -6.65
N TRP A 346 13.94 18.88 -5.62
CA TRP A 346 14.62 18.28 -4.47
C TRP A 346 13.81 18.34 -3.16
N VAL A 347 12.64 18.95 -3.16
CA VAL A 347 11.76 18.99 -1.99
C VAL A 347 11.28 17.60 -1.60
N TYR A 348 10.80 16.83 -2.56
CA TYR A 348 10.30 15.47 -2.36
C TYR A 348 11.25 14.42 -2.92
N VAL A 349 12.55 14.65 -2.73
CA VAL A 349 13.59 13.74 -3.19
C VAL A 349 13.42 12.34 -2.60
N ASN A 350 13.42 11.31 -3.44
CA ASN A 350 13.62 9.93 -3.02
C ASN A 350 15.13 9.67 -2.84
N TRP A 351 15.47 8.63 -2.12
CA TRP A 351 16.89 8.36 -1.84
C TRP A 351 17.12 6.91 -1.43
N TYR A 352 18.34 6.43 -1.63
CA TYR A 352 18.81 5.17 -1.08
C TYR A 352 20.27 5.27 -0.64
N LEU A 353 20.67 4.36 0.26
CA LEU A 353 22.06 4.24 0.69
C LEU A 353 22.83 3.36 -0.30
N GLY A 354 23.89 3.88 -0.86
CA GLY A 354 24.87 3.13 -1.65
C GLY A 354 26.20 2.95 -0.92
N ILE A 355 27.15 2.27 -1.52
CA ILE A 355 28.51 2.09 -0.95
C ILE A 355 29.24 3.45 -0.86
N GLU A 356 29.03 4.32 -1.83
CA GLU A 356 29.75 5.59 -1.98
C GLU A 356 29.08 6.76 -1.22
N GLY A 357 27.79 6.67 -0.93
CA GLY A 357 27.03 7.75 -0.30
C GLY A 357 25.52 7.58 -0.43
N LEU A 358 24.80 8.67 -0.15
CA LEU A 358 23.36 8.77 -0.39
C LEU A 358 23.10 9.11 -1.85
N HIS A 359 22.41 8.22 -2.54
CA HIS A 359 21.89 8.49 -3.88
C HIS A 359 20.60 9.28 -3.76
N MET A 360 20.59 10.48 -4.34
CA MET A 360 19.48 11.42 -4.25
C MET A 360 18.71 11.43 -5.58
N LEU A 361 17.43 11.09 -5.52
CA LEU A 361 16.57 10.87 -6.69
C LEU A 361 15.54 12.00 -6.78
N PRO A 362 15.78 13.04 -7.60
CA PRO A 362 14.91 14.23 -7.66
C PRO A 362 13.52 13.88 -8.21
N ALA A 363 12.52 14.65 -7.77
CA ALA A 363 11.14 14.52 -8.23
C ALA A 363 10.92 15.30 -9.53
N PHE A 364 10.62 14.61 -10.60
CA PHE A 364 10.23 15.18 -11.89
C PHE A 364 8.82 14.71 -12.28
N SER A 365 8.15 15.46 -13.14
CA SER A 365 6.87 15.05 -13.71
C SER A 365 7.01 13.75 -14.52
N HIS A 366 5.91 13.08 -14.83
CA HIS A 366 5.95 11.86 -15.65
C HIS A 366 6.55 12.08 -17.02
N SER A 367 6.30 13.24 -17.64
CA SER A 367 6.88 13.61 -18.95
C SER A 367 8.41 13.80 -18.92
N GLU A 368 8.96 13.97 -17.72
CA GLU A 368 10.41 14.12 -17.47
C GLU A 368 10.98 12.88 -16.74
N GLY A 369 10.35 11.70 -16.85
CA GLY A 369 10.73 10.48 -16.13
C GLY A 369 12.20 10.14 -16.22
N GLY A 370 12.82 10.28 -17.39
CA GLY A 370 14.26 10.04 -17.60
C GLY A 370 15.19 10.92 -16.76
N CYS A 371 14.67 11.97 -16.09
CA CYS A 371 15.43 12.87 -15.23
C CYS A 371 15.45 12.42 -13.74
N ARG A 372 14.65 11.44 -13.34
CA ARG A 372 14.40 11.10 -11.94
C ARG A 372 15.52 10.32 -11.25
N ALA A 373 16.39 9.66 -12.00
CA ALA A 373 17.44 8.80 -11.44
C ALA A 373 18.83 9.10 -12.02
N PRO A 374 19.35 10.33 -11.83
CA PRO A 374 20.68 10.68 -12.34
C PRO A 374 21.76 9.91 -11.55
N VAL A 375 22.62 9.20 -12.27
CA VAL A 375 23.67 8.36 -11.68
C VAL A 375 24.71 9.15 -10.88
N TRP A 376 24.86 10.45 -11.17
CA TRP A 376 25.84 11.33 -10.56
C TRP A 376 25.36 11.95 -9.23
N SER A 377 24.08 11.95 -8.91
CA SER A 377 23.51 12.62 -7.73
C SER A 377 23.80 11.87 -6.42
N VAL A 378 25.06 11.67 -6.14
CA VAL A 378 25.55 10.97 -4.93
C VAL A 378 26.13 11.97 -3.97
N LEU A 379 25.59 12.00 -2.73
CA LEU A 379 26.10 12.78 -1.64
C LEU A 379 27.04 11.92 -0.78
N PRO A 380 28.36 12.18 -0.77
CA PRO A 380 29.32 11.37 -0.03
C PRO A 380 29.02 11.36 1.47
N TYR A 381 29.24 10.25 2.15
CA TYR A 381 29.02 10.12 3.60
C TYR A 381 29.84 11.13 4.43
N SER A 382 30.97 11.61 3.94
CA SER A 382 31.76 12.67 4.59
C SER A 382 30.99 13.97 4.74
N LEU A 383 30.12 14.31 3.79
CA LEU A 383 29.24 15.48 3.89
C LEU A 383 28.04 15.20 4.81
N VAL A 384 27.46 14.02 4.72
CA VAL A 384 26.35 13.61 5.61
C VAL A 384 26.77 13.66 7.08
N ARG A 385 27.98 13.18 7.40
CA ARG A 385 28.53 13.23 8.77
C ARG A 385 28.74 14.63 9.34
N GLN A 386 28.83 15.67 8.51
CA GLN A 386 28.91 17.07 8.97
C GLN A 386 27.57 17.63 9.44
N HIS A 387 26.47 17.00 9.03
CA HIS A 387 25.11 17.40 9.36
C HIS A 387 24.31 16.20 9.90
N PRO A 388 24.68 15.67 11.08
CA PRO A 388 24.08 14.44 11.60
C PRO A 388 22.58 14.62 11.80
N GLY A 389 21.82 13.62 11.38
CA GLY A 389 20.38 13.56 11.54
C GLY A 389 19.97 13.17 12.96
N ARG A 390 18.73 12.69 13.09
CA ARG A 390 18.14 12.32 14.37
C ARG A 390 18.83 11.12 15.02
N LEU A 391 19.41 10.22 14.24
CA LEU A 391 20.02 8.99 14.71
C LEU A 391 21.54 9.01 14.52
N ALA A 392 22.26 8.65 15.57
CA ALA A 392 23.72 8.47 15.50
C ALA A 392 24.03 7.08 14.91
N LEU A 393 23.96 6.95 13.59
CA LEU A 393 24.22 5.69 12.90
C LEU A 393 25.62 5.66 12.31
N PRO A 394 26.33 4.52 12.41
CA PRO A 394 27.62 4.34 11.74
C PRO A 394 27.39 4.26 10.23
N LEU A 395 27.69 5.35 9.55
CA LEU A 395 27.70 5.42 8.09
C LEU A 395 28.98 4.80 7.53
N PRO A 396 28.95 4.14 6.35
CA PRO A 396 30.12 3.59 5.66
C PRO A 396 31.29 4.55 5.49
#